data_4169647cabaa45e15355f002776f54ac
#
_entry.id   4169647cabaa45e15355f002776f54ac
#
_cell.length_a   1.000
_cell.length_b   1.000
_cell.length_c   1.000
_cell.angle_alpha   90.00
_cell.angle_beta   90.00
_cell.angle_gamma   90.00
#
_symmetry.space_group_name_H-M   'P 1'
#
loop_
_entity.id
_entity.type
_entity.pdbx_description
1 polymer ?
#
loop_
_entity_poly.entity_id
_entity_poly.type
_entity_poly.pdbx_seq_one_letter_code
_entity_poly.pdbx_strand_id
1 'polypeptide(L)'
;LDIQARQLSELIGTLNKDLKVLKKQLSEVAKHVRVNKSDKEKDIIAERLIAELTTFLFELRAKRKFSLEKKIMAGIDVLMHKADFIHNVRIDLKDDIIEIELLDKAGEIISKEKLSKGEQQLYATAILNALVEESGIEFPVFIDSPLQKFDSIHSHNIITKFYPSVSKQVVIFPLLGKELS
;
A
#
# COMPACT_ATOMS: atom_id res chain seq x y z
N LEU A 1 -14.52 11.31 5.93
CA LEU A 1 -13.79 10.13 6.42
C LEU A 1 -14.66 8.86 6.36
N ASP A 2 -15.94 8.90 6.81
CA ASP A 2 -16.82 7.72 6.82
C ASP A 2 -17.23 7.20 5.43
N ILE A 3 -17.41 8.09 4.45
CA ILE A 3 -17.83 7.68 3.10
C ILE A 3 -16.70 6.98 2.35
N GLN A 4 -15.48 7.47 2.47
CA GLN A 4 -14.31 6.86 1.83
C GLN A 4 -13.92 5.53 2.50
N ALA A 5 -14.03 5.45 3.83
CA ALA A 5 -13.82 4.21 4.56
C ALA A 5 -14.86 3.14 4.18
N ARG A 6 -16.13 3.53 3.95
CA ARG A 6 -17.16 2.63 3.43
C ARG A 6 -16.87 2.15 2.01
N GLN A 7 -16.50 3.05 1.11
CA GLN A 7 -16.16 2.69 -0.27
C GLN A 7 -14.96 1.75 -0.35
N LEU A 8 -13.93 2.00 0.47
CA LEU A 8 -12.75 1.13 0.56
C LEU A 8 -13.14 -0.25 1.13
N SER A 9 -13.99 -0.28 2.15
CA SER A 9 -14.50 -1.53 2.74
C SER A 9 -15.35 -2.33 1.75
N GLU A 10 -16.17 -1.67 0.93
CA GLU A 10 -16.93 -2.32 -0.15
C GLU A 10 -16.01 -2.87 -1.24
N LEU A 11 -14.98 -2.11 -1.62
CA LEU A 11 -14.00 -2.57 -2.62
C LEU A 11 -13.20 -3.79 -2.13
N ILE A 12 -12.78 -3.79 -0.87
CA ILE A 12 -12.13 -4.93 -0.23
C ILE A 12 -13.10 -6.12 -0.17
N GLY A 13 -14.36 -5.87 0.14
CA GLY A 13 -15.41 -6.90 0.16
C GLY A 13 -15.65 -7.53 -1.22
N THR A 14 -15.67 -6.74 -2.29
CA THR A 14 -15.83 -7.25 -3.67
C THR A 14 -14.60 -8.02 -4.12
N LEU A 15 -13.40 -7.50 -3.89
CA LEU A 15 -12.14 -8.19 -4.20
C LEU A 15 -11.99 -9.53 -3.45
N ASN A 16 -12.41 -9.57 -2.20
CA ASN A 16 -12.40 -10.81 -1.42
C ASN A 16 -13.45 -11.83 -1.95
N LYS A 17 -14.62 -11.35 -2.41
CA LYS A 17 -15.60 -12.20 -3.08
C LYS A 17 -15.06 -12.77 -4.39
N ASP A 18 -14.44 -11.93 -5.21
CA ASP A 18 -13.84 -12.35 -6.48
C ASP A 18 -12.69 -13.33 -6.28
N LEU A 19 -11.86 -13.12 -5.26
CA LEU A 19 -10.82 -14.07 -4.84
C LEU A 19 -11.41 -15.41 -4.41
N LYS A 20 -12.52 -15.40 -3.67
CA LYS A 20 -13.20 -16.63 -3.23
C LYS A 20 -13.84 -17.38 -4.40
N VAL A 21 -14.44 -16.65 -5.35
CA VAL A 21 -15.01 -17.21 -6.58
C VAL A 21 -13.91 -17.80 -7.46
N LEU A 22 -12.81 -17.09 -7.68
CA LEU A 22 -11.66 -17.59 -8.43
C LEU A 22 -11.02 -18.81 -7.77
N LYS A 23 -10.86 -18.84 -6.45
CA LYS A 23 -10.38 -20.01 -5.71
C LYS A 23 -11.32 -21.20 -5.88
N LYS A 24 -12.65 -20.95 -5.88
CA LYS A 24 -13.66 -22.02 -6.11
C LYS A 24 -13.62 -22.54 -7.54
N GLN A 25 -13.56 -21.65 -8.54
CA GLN A 25 -13.43 -22.04 -9.95
C GLN A 25 -12.14 -22.81 -10.20
N LEU A 26 -11.02 -22.41 -9.60
CA LEU A 26 -9.76 -23.14 -9.67
C LEU A 26 -9.87 -24.54 -9.04
N SER A 27 -10.61 -24.67 -7.94
CA SER A 27 -10.89 -25.97 -7.30
C SER A 27 -11.81 -26.85 -8.15
N GLU A 28 -12.81 -26.29 -8.84
CA GLU A 28 -13.72 -27.02 -9.73
C GLU A 28 -13.03 -27.46 -11.02
N VAL A 29 -12.21 -26.60 -11.63
CA VAL A 29 -11.38 -26.97 -12.79
C VAL A 29 -10.40 -28.07 -12.42
N ALA A 30 -9.79 -28.01 -11.24
CA ALA A 30 -8.93 -29.09 -10.74
C ALA A 30 -9.69 -30.43 -10.50
N LYS A 31 -11.00 -30.36 -10.19
CA LYS A 31 -11.84 -31.57 -10.07
C LYS A 31 -12.24 -32.15 -11.42
N HIS A 32 -12.50 -31.32 -12.43
CA HIS A 32 -12.86 -31.76 -13.78
C HIS A 32 -11.70 -32.38 -14.58
N VAL A 33 -10.47 -32.10 -14.22
CA VAL A 33 -9.26 -32.72 -14.81
C VAL A 33 -9.05 -34.16 -14.34
N ARG A 34 -9.92 -34.69 -13.47
CA ARG A 34 -9.84 -36.06 -12.93
C ARG A 34 -10.55 -37.13 -13.77
N VAL A 35 -10.28 -37.25 -15.05
CA VAL A 35 -10.77 -38.45 -15.78
C VAL A 35 -9.79 -38.85 -16.89
N ASN A 36 -9.03 -39.86 -16.62
CA ASN A 36 -8.43 -40.91 -17.42
C ASN A 36 -6.96 -41.22 -17.06
N LYS A 37 -6.53 -42.45 -17.26
CA LYS A 37 -5.17 -42.95 -16.92
C LYS A 37 -4.00 -42.23 -17.61
N SER A 38 -4.26 -41.40 -18.62
CA SER A 38 -3.26 -40.46 -19.20
C SER A 38 -3.05 -39.22 -18.35
N ASP A 39 -3.81 -39.05 -17.28
CA ASP A 39 -3.83 -37.83 -16.48
C ASP A 39 -2.77 -37.80 -15.35
N LYS A 40 -2.17 -38.95 -15.00
CA LYS A 40 -1.10 -38.96 -13.98
C LYS A 40 0.11 -38.14 -14.37
N GLU A 41 0.51 -38.12 -15.62
CA GLU A 41 1.61 -37.28 -16.09
C GLU A 41 1.22 -35.80 -16.09
N LYS A 42 -0.03 -35.52 -16.45
CA LYS A 42 -0.58 -34.15 -16.39
C LYS A 42 -0.75 -33.67 -14.98
N ASP A 43 -1.19 -34.54 -14.05
CA ASP A 43 -1.29 -34.23 -12.63
C ASP A 43 0.09 -33.88 -12.03
N ILE A 44 1.12 -34.65 -12.35
CA ILE A 44 2.51 -34.37 -11.91
C ILE A 44 2.99 -33.02 -12.47
N ILE A 45 2.71 -32.73 -13.75
CA ILE A 45 3.08 -31.46 -14.37
C ILE A 45 2.31 -30.32 -13.72
N ALA A 46 0.99 -30.50 -13.47
CA ALA A 46 0.15 -29.50 -12.83
C ALA A 46 0.59 -29.22 -11.38
N GLU A 47 0.90 -30.26 -10.59
CA GLU A 47 1.40 -30.11 -9.23
C GLU A 47 2.75 -29.35 -9.21
N ARG A 48 3.65 -29.71 -10.13
CA ARG A 48 4.93 -29.02 -10.28
C ARG A 48 4.74 -27.54 -10.67
N LEU A 49 3.85 -27.28 -11.63
CA LEU A 49 3.53 -25.91 -12.05
C LEU A 49 2.92 -25.09 -10.90
N ILE A 50 1.99 -25.69 -10.13
CA ILE A 50 1.41 -25.05 -8.95
C ILE A 50 2.48 -24.73 -7.91
N ALA A 51 3.41 -25.65 -7.65
CA ALA A 51 4.50 -25.44 -6.72
C ALA A 51 5.44 -24.32 -7.20
N GLU A 52 5.83 -24.32 -8.47
CA GLU A 52 6.66 -23.27 -9.06
C GLU A 52 5.98 -21.91 -9.05
N LEU A 53 4.68 -21.84 -9.41
CA LEU A 53 3.89 -20.60 -9.33
C LEU A 53 3.72 -20.11 -7.89
N THR A 54 3.54 -21.01 -6.94
CA THR A 54 3.43 -20.64 -5.52
C THR A 54 4.75 -20.04 -5.02
N THR A 55 5.86 -20.65 -5.38
CA THR A 55 7.20 -20.13 -5.07
C THR A 55 7.43 -18.76 -5.70
N PHE A 56 7.11 -18.63 -6.98
CA PHE A 56 7.19 -17.35 -7.69
C PHE A 56 6.36 -16.25 -7.04
N LEU A 57 5.10 -16.57 -6.66
CA LEU A 57 4.23 -15.62 -5.96
C LEU A 57 4.78 -15.21 -4.61
N PHE A 58 5.39 -16.15 -3.87
CA PHE A 58 6.03 -15.85 -2.60
C PHE A 58 7.21 -14.88 -2.78
N GLU A 59 8.09 -15.17 -3.74
CA GLU A 59 9.23 -14.30 -4.06
C GLU A 59 8.79 -12.92 -4.55
N LEU A 60 7.76 -12.89 -5.40
CA LEU A 60 7.18 -11.63 -5.89
C LEU A 60 6.61 -10.78 -4.75
N ARG A 61 5.87 -11.41 -3.83
CA ARG A 61 5.32 -10.73 -2.64
C ARG A 61 6.44 -10.18 -1.75
N ALA A 62 7.47 -10.97 -1.49
CA ALA A 62 8.62 -10.53 -0.70
C ALA A 62 9.34 -9.34 -1.35
N LYS A 63 9.56 -9.39 -2.66
CA LYS A 63 10.17 -8.29 -3.43
C LYS A 63 9.32 -7.03 -3.40
N ARG A 64 7.99 -7.15 -3.59
CA ARG A 64 7.06 -6.03 -3.54
C ARG A 64 6.97 -5.42 -2.16
N LYS A 65 6.90 -6.25 -1.11
CA LYS A 65 6.95 -5.80 0.28
C LYS A 65 8.19 -4.95 0.54
N PHE A 66 9.38 -5.46 0.21
CA PHE A 66 10.65 -4.75 0.40
C PHE A 66 10.73 -3.44 -0.40
N SER A 67 10.22 -3.45 -1.65
CA SER A 67 10.13 -2.24 -2.46
C SER A 67 9.24 -1.19 -1.81
N LEU A 68 8.07 -1.61 -1.30
CA LEU A 68 7.11 -0.73 -0.66
C LEU A 68 7.65 -0.15 0.66
N GLU A 69 8.30 -0.96 1.50
CA GLU A 69 8.97 -0.51 2.72
C GLU A 69 9.98 0.61 2.43
N LYS A 70 10.83 0.41 1.40
CA LYS A 70 11.79 1.43 0.97
C LYS A 70 11.14 2.72 0.48
N LYS A 71 10.09 2.61 -0.32
CA LYS A 71 9.38 3.79 -0.86
C LYS A 71 8.67 4.58 0.24
N ILE A 72 8.03 3.88 1.20
CA ILE A 72 7.43 4.53 2.35
C ILE A 72 8.50 5.27 3.17
N MET A 73 9.63 4.62 3.44
CA MET A 73 10.73 5.26 4.19
C MET A 73 11.26 6.49 3.44
N ALA A 74 11.50 6.39 2.14
CA ALA A 74 11.93 7.52 1.31
C ALA A 74 10.91 8.67 1.33
N GLY A 75 9.62 8.37 1.31
CA GLY A 75 8.56 9.36 1.47
C GLY A 75 8.58 10.04 2.84
N ILE A 76 8.79 9.28 3.91
CA ILE A 76 8.94 9.80 5.27
C ILE A 76 10.15 10.75 5.37
N ASP A 77 11.30 10.35 4.83
CA ASP A 77 12.53 11.15 4.84
C ASP A 77 12.35 12.50 4.11
N VAL A 78 11.59 12.51 3.01
CA VAL A 78 11.30 13.72 2.25
C VAL A 78 10.32 14.65 2.98
N LEU A 79 9.30 14.06 3.60
CA LEU A 79 8.18 14.80 4.18
C LEU A 79 8.44 15.22 5.63
N MET A 80 9.14 14.39 6.40
CA MET A 80 9.29 14.52 7.84
C MET A 80 10.74 14.87 8.21
N HIS A 81 11.18 16.10 7.88
CA HIS A 81 12.55 16.59 8.11
C HIS A 81 13.09 16.47 9.55
N LYS A 82 12.29 16.12 10.53
CA LYS A 82 12.68 15.91 11.93
C LYS A 82 12.38 14.51 12.44
N ALA A 83 12.15 13.55 11.54
CA ALA A 83 11.83 12.18 11.94
C ALA A 83 13.11 11.35 12.25
N ASP A 84 14.12 11.96 12.91
CA ASP A 84 15.33 11.26 13.38
C ASP A 84 15.02 10.06 14.30
N PHE A 85 13.77 9.94 14.73
CA PHE A 85 13.29 8.83 15.54
C PHE A 85 12.74 7.65 14.72
N ILE A 86 12.35 7.86 13.43
CA ILE A 86 11.92 6.78 12.53
C ILE A 86 13.12 6.36 11.70
N HIS A 87 13.57 5.12 11.90
CA HIS A 87 14.75 4.60 11.22
C HIS A 87 14.42 3.58 10.16
N ASN A 88 13.28 2.90 10.28
CA ASN A 88 12.86 1.90 9.31
C ASN A 88 11.34 1.75 9.30
N VAL A 89 10.85 1.16 8.22
CA VAL A 89 9.44 0.77 8.04
C VAL A 89 9.41 -0.72 7.79
N ARG A 90 8.54 -1.42 8.50
CA ARG A 90 8.30 -2.85 8.32
C ARG A 90 6.84 -3.07 7.97
N ILE A 91 6.60 -3.86 6.94
CA ILE A 91 5.27 -4.33 6.56
C ILE A 91 5.13 -5.76 7.06
N ASP A 92 4.13 -6.02 7.86
CA ASP A 92 3.78 -7.36 8.29
C ASP A 92 2.45 -7.79 7.63
N LEU A 93 2.43 -9.01 7.12
CA LEU A 93 1.28 -9.60 6.45
C LEU A 93 0.77 -10.72 7.33
N LYS A 94 -0.29 -10.46 8.10
CA LYS A 94 -0.96 -11.44 8.96
C LYS A 94 -2.36 -11.69 8.41
N ASP A 95 -2.62 -12.89 7.99
CA ASP A 95 -3.95 -13.42 7.61
C ASP A 95 -4.68 -12.60 6.54
N ASP A 96 -4.41 -11.70 5.88
CA ASP A 96 -5.03 -10.72 4.97
C ASP A 96 -5.02 -9.28 5.52
N ILE A 97 -4.42 -9.06 6.71
CA ILE A 97 -4.24 -7.73 7.26
C ILE A 97 -2.81 -7.27 6.96
N ILE A 98 -2.71 -6.07 6.40
CA ILE A 98 -1.42 -5.41 6.18
C ILE A 98 -1.18 -4.46 7.34
N GLU A 99 -0.21 -4.79 8.17
CA GLU A 99 0.26 -3.89 9.23
C GLU A 99 1.54 -3.20 8.78
N ILE A 100 1.56 -1.87 8.85
CA ILE A 100 2.75 -1.07 8.57
C ILE A 100 3.27 -0.55 9.90
N GLU A 101 4.44 -0.98 10.30
CA GLU A 101 5.08 -0.62 11.55
C GLU A 101 6.23 0.36 11.30
N LEU A 102 6.33 1.36 12.15
CA LEU A 102 7.46 2.29 12.18
C LEU A 102 8.45 1.79 13.24
N LEU A 103 9.72 1.74 12.91
CA LEU A 103 10.77 1.27 13.79
C LEU A 103 11.75 2.38 14.11
N ASP A 104 12.19 2.43 15.35
CA ASP A 104 13.24 3.31 15.79
C ASP A 104 14.65 2.73 15.49
N LYS A 105 15.68 3.42 15.92
CA LYS A 105 17.09 3.02 15.75
C LYS A 105 17.44 1.70 16.46
N ALA A 106 16.71 1.36 17.53
CA ALA A 106 16.90 0.10 18.25
C ALA A 106 16.09 -1.05 17.62
N GLY A 107 15.24 -0.77 16.62
CA GLY A 107 14.33 -1.75 16.00
C GLY A 107 13.02 -1.93 16.78
N GLU A 108 12.74 -1.07 17.75
CA GLU A 108 11.51 -1.08 18.54
C GLU A 108 10.37 -0.41 17.77
N ILE A 109 9.14 -0.93 17.94
CA ILE A 109 7.95 -0.42 17.27
C ILE A 109 7.57 0.94 17.89
N ILE A 110 7.45 1.94 17.04
CA ILE A 110 6.95 3.26 17.40
C ILE A 110 5.43 3.24 17.28
N SER A 111 4.75 3.51 18.41
CA SER A 111 3.28 3.68 18.37
C SER A 111 2.90 4.89 17.53
N LYS A 112 1.99 4.68 16.58
CA LYS A 112 1.45 5.76 15.72
C LYS A 112 0.74 6.85 16.51
N GLU A 113 0.29 6.55 17.73
CA GLU A 113 -0.34 7.49 18.65
C GLU A 113 0.65 8.53 19.20
N LYS A 114 1.94 8.22 19.20
CA LYS A 114 3.01 9.15 19.59
C LYS A 114 3.29 10.21 18.52
N LEU A 115 2.83 10.00 17.29
CA LEU A 115 2.94 10.97 16.22
C LEU A 115 1.95 12.11 16.43
N SER A 116 2.41 13.34 16.25
CA SER A 116 1.52 14.50 16.16
C SER A 116 0.54 14.35 15.01
N LYS A 117 -0.55 15.11 15.02
CA LYS A 117 -1.56 15.04 13.94
C LYS A 117 -1.00 15.41 12.57
N GLY A 118 -0.02 16.31 12.52
CA GLY A 118 0.70 16.64 11.29
C GLY A 118 1.55 15.47 10.80
N GLU A 119 2.34 14.86 11.70
CA GLU A 119 3.15 13.67 11.36
C GLU A 119 2.31 12.48 10.92
N GLN A 120 1.15 12.25 11.55
CA GLN A 120 0.21 11.22 11.10
C GLN A 120 -0.27 11.48 9.67
N GLN A 121 -0.53 12.72 9.31
CA GLN A 121 -0.93 13.10 7.96
C GLN A 121 0.23 12.92 6.96
N LEU A 122 1.45 13.31 7.30
CA LEU A 122 2.64 13.10 6.47
C LEU A 122 2.92 11.62 6.25
N TYR A 123 2.80 10.82 7.30
CA TYR A 123 2.93 9.37 7.22
C TYR A 123 1.89 8.74 6.27
N ALA A 124 0.63 9.12 6.41
CA ALA A 124 -0.43 8.64 5.50
C ALA A 124 -0.15 9.06 4.05
N THR A 125 0.38 10.27 3.84
CA THR A 125 0.75 10.78 2.53
C THR A 125 1.94 10.03 1.94
N ALA A 126 2.95 9.68 2.75
CA ALA A 126 4.08 8.86 2.33
C ALA A 126 3.64 7.44 1.89
N ILE A 127 2.71 6.83 2.63
CA ILE A 127 2.13 5.53 2.25
C ILE A 127 1.38 5.63 0.92
N LEU A 128 0.54 6.65 0.76
CA LEU A 128 -0.22 6.84 -0.48
C LEU A 128 0.72 6.97 -1.68
N ASN A 129 1.75 7.80 -1.57
CA ASN A 129 2.75 7.96 -2.62
C ASN A 129 3.45 6.65 -2.96
N ALA A 130 3.89 5.92 -1.94
CA ALA A 130 4.57 4.64 -2.13
C ALA A 130 3.67 3.60 -2.81
N LEU A 131 2.37 3.57 -2.49
CA LEU A 131 1.39 2.69 -3.12
C LEU A 131 1.15 3.06 -4.59
N VAL A 132 1.00 4.35 -4.88
CA VAL A 132 0.85 4.86 -6.26
C VAL A 132 2.06 4.44 -7.10
N GLU A 133 3.25 4.71 -6.59
CA GLU A 133 4.51 4.39 -7.26
C GLU A 133 4.73 2.89 -7.43
N GLU A 134 4.37 2.07 -6.42
CA GLU A 134 4.50 0.62 -6.49
C GLU A 134 3.48 -0.03 -7.41
N SER A 135 2.29 0.56 -7.54
CA SER A 135 1.25 0.08 -8.45
C SER A 135 1.65 0.18 -9.91
N GLY A 136 2.50 1.15 -10.25
CA GLY A 136 2.84 1.49 -11.63
C GLY A 136 1.65 2.00 -12.45
N ILE A 137 0.53 2.30 -11.81
CA ILE A 137 -0.69 2.79 -12.46
C ILE A 137 -0.71 4.31 -12.37
N GLU A 138 -0.77 4.96 -13.51
CA GLU A 138 -0.93 6.41 -13.59
C GLU A 138 -2.41 6.77 -13.47
N PHE A 139 -2.81 7.26 -12.29
CA PHE A 139 -4.16 7.78 -12.07
C PHE A 139 -4.11 9.17 -11.41
N PRO A 140 -5.13 10.01 -11.62
CA PRO A 140 -5.20 11.29 -10.96
C PRO A 140 -5.40 11.12 -9.45
N VAL A 141 -4.67 11.92 -8.66
CA VAL A 141 -4.77 11.94 -7.20
C VAL A 141 -5.50 13.20 -6.77
N PHE A 142 -6.54 13.02 -5.96
CA PHE A 142 -7.35 14.10 -5.40
C PHE A 142 -7.09 14.20 -3.90
N ILE A 143 -6.72 15.39 -3.42
CA ILE A 143 -6.33 15.62 -2.04
C ILE A 143 -7.20 16.75 -1.47
N ASP A 144 -7.99 16.41 -0.47
CA ASP A 144 -8.84 17.39 0.22
C ASP A 144 -8.14 17.94 1.46
N SER A 145 -8.14 19.25 1.59
CA SER A 145 -7.62 19.99 2.75
C SER A 145 -6.24 19.52 3.23
N PRO A 146 -5.24 19.45 2.32
CA PRO A 146 -3.98 18.79 2.62
C PRO A 146 -3.07 19.53 3.58
N LEU A 147 -3.32 20.82 3.83
CA LEU A 147 -2.36 21.71 4.50
C LEU A 147 -2.80 22.17 5.89
N GLN A 148 -4.00 21.77 6.35
CA GLN A 148 -4.59 22.28 7.60
C GLN A 148 -3.71 22.21 8.85
N LYS A 149 -2.77 21.26 8.88
CA LYS A 149 -1.99 20.92 10.07
C LYS A 149 -0.51 21.24 9.92
N PHE A 150 -0.15 21.92 8.83
CA PHE A 150 1.23 22.24 8.53
C PHE A 150 1.48 23.74 8.67
N ASP A 151 2.71 24.08 9.06
CA ASP A 151 3.19 25.45 8.97
C ASP A 151 3.46 25.85 7.50
N SER A 152 3.73 27.12 7.27
CA SER A 152 3.92 27.67 5.93
C SER A 152 5.12 27.04 5.19
N ILE A 153 6.18 26.65 5.91
CA ILE A 153 7.39 26.07 5.32
C ILE A 153 7.11 24.64 4.85
N HIS A 154 6.46 23.83 5.70
CA HIS A 154 6.06 22.48 5.35
C HIS A 154 5.04 22.45 4.22
N SER A 155 4.04 23.33 4.28
CA SER A 155 3.04 23.50 3.22
C SER A 155 3.66 23.80 1.86
N HIS A 156 4.60 24.77 1.82
CA HIS A 156 5.30 25.12 0.59
C HIS A 156 6.10 23.93 0.01
N ASN A 157 6.84 23.21 0.84
CA ASN A 157 7.64 22.06 0.40
C ASN A 157 6.76 20.92 -0.13
N ILE A 158 5.63 20.66 0.53
CA ILE A 158 4.70 19.61 0.11
C ILE A 158 4.09 19.95 -1.25
N ILE A 159 3.63 21.19 -1.45
CA ILE A 159 3.02 21.63 -2.72
C ILE A 159 4.04 21.65 -3.85
N THR A 160 5.24 22.16 -3.59
CA THR A 160 6.20 22.44 -4.67
C THR A 160 7.08 21.24 -5.02
N LYS A 161 7.35 20.35 -4.05
CA LYS A 161 8.30 19.25 -4.24
C LYS A 161 7.64 17.88 -4.21
N PHE A 162 6.68 17.68 -3.30
CA PHE A 162 6.14 16.35 -3.06
C PHE A 162 4.93 16.04 -3.95
N TYR A 163 3.88 16.85 -3.94
CA TYR A 163 2.68 16.57 -4.75
C TYR A 163 2.94 16.44 -6.24
N PRO A 164 3.84 17.25 -6.87
CA PRO A 164 4.18 17.06 -8.27
C PRO A 164 4.87 15.71 -8.58
N SER A 165 5.46 15.06 -7.58
CA SER A 165 6.12 13.77 -7.75
C SER A 165 5.18 12.57 -7.56
N VAL A 166 4.01 12.76 -6.94
CA VAL A 166 3.07 11.67 -6.60
C VAL A 166 2.36 11.13 -7.83
N SER A 167 1.96 12.01 -8.75
CA SER A 167 1.25 11.61 -9.98
C SER A 167 1.40 12.67 -11.05
N LYS A 168 1.17 12.28 -12.32
CA LYS A 168 1.10 13.23 -13.44
C LYS A 168 -0.02 14.26 -13.31
N GLN A 169 -1.07 13.94 -12.55
CA GLN A 169 -2.17 14.84 -12.26
C GLN A 169 -2.53 14.77 -10.79
N VAL A 170 -2.27 15.87 -10.08
CA VAL A 170 -2.67 16.04 -8.67
C VAL A 170 -3.63 17.22 -8.59
N VAL A 171 -4.80 16.99 -8.02
CA VAL A 171 -5.82 18.00 -7.78
C VAL A 171 -5.95 18.24 -6.28
N ILE A 172 -5.71 19.47 -5.86
CA ILE A 172 -5.73 19.87 -4.46
C ILE A 172 -6.96 20.74 -4.22
N PHE A 173 -7.73 20.42 -3.18
CA PHE A 173 -8.86 21.22 -2.70
C PHE A 173 -8.50 21.92 -1.39
N PRO A 174 -7.89 23.11 -1.44
CA PRO A 174 -7.49 23.82 -0.23
C PRO A 174 -8.70 24.45 0.47
N LEU A 175 -8.64 24.55 1.80
CA LEU A 175 -9.63 25.29 2.58
C LEU A 175 -9.44 26.80 2.42
N LEU A 176 -10.49 27.47 1.94
CA LEU A 176 -10.53 28.92 1.85
C LEU A 176 -10.32 29.58 3.23
N GLY A 177 -9.39 30.55 3.29
CA GLY A 177 -9.13 31.33 4.49
C GLY A 177 -8.24 30.66 5.55
N LYS A 178 -7.81 29.40 5.31
CA LYS A 178 -6.83 28.72 6.19
C LYS A 178 -5.58 28.24 5.45
N GLU A 179 -5.74 27.82 4.20
CA GLU A 179 -4.67 27.26 3.40
C GLU A 179 -4.30 28.14 2.20
N LEU A 180 -5.19 29.06 1.85
CA LEU A 180 -4.97 30.13 0.87
C LEU A 180 -5.07 31.46 1.59
N SER A 181 -3.96 32.04 1.97
CA SER A 181 -3.81 33.43 2.42
C SER A 181 -3.03 34.23 1.39
#